data_1f355423b12597e58d881ec23d712903
#
_entry.id   1f355423b12597e58d881ec23d712903
#
_cell.length_a   1.000
_cell.length_b   1.000
_cell.length_c   1.000
_cell.angle_alpha   90.00
_cell.angle_beta   90.00
_cell.angle_gamma   90.00
#
_symmetry.space_group_name_H-M   'P 1'
#
loop_
_entity.id
_entity.type
_entity.pdbx_description
1 polymer ?
#
loop_
_entity_poly.entity_id
_entity_poly.type
_entity_poly.pdbx_seq_one_letter_code
_entity_poly.pdbx_strand_id
1 'polypeptide(L)'
;MTTEAASMGAAGATAATASPPGKWPSARVAYYTLFVLILSTTCSQLDIAIVPYLGPAIKADLHLSDYSFSLMVGVSFGLFYTAVGIPIAWLLDRFSRKRLLALAITVWSLGTAACGLTQSFAQLFIARFFVGAGEAVNGPAAYSITSDLVPRERMPRAVAVLQIGSIGGPAITTLISFFALTAFLHMAPLHGPFGPIRGWQLIFILVGLPGVLIALLMLFTMPEPKRHTIPNQVSGVDETRRHIGGAILQVFKDYGVALAYIGRHWKVFAPMFGSLFISSLGTGAIAFQAIFFDRRFHWGPARLAGLNLIPNFILVPIGLFIGAMVAEHFTRKGRADAALLTHIIARFVGLGAMFGALMPNPWAAWALFTLMIFSIGLGGPSQNAAFQIVTPTELRGKMTALYLFMYSVVGVAFAPVITGFISTYLVGEGNLKMAIFLPTAIFGPTSLVITLLGLKPYGREVERLKALEAGAA
;
A
#
# COMPACT_ATOMS: atom_id res chain seq x y z
N MET A 1 72.25 30.96 7.05
CA MET A 1 71.77 30.22 8.22
C MET A 1 70.29 30.45 8.29
N THR A 2 69.40 29.55 8.09
CA THR A 2 69.37 28.13 7.71
C THR A 2 67.95 27.83 7.25
N THR A 3 67.79 27.48 6.02
CA THR A 3 66.60 26.84 5.43
C THR A 3 66.57 25.38 5.87
N GLU A 4 65.62 25.01 6.78
CA GLU A 4 65.30 23.60 7.05
C GLU A 4 64.11 23.57 8.02
N ALA A 5 62.87 23.54 7.51
CA ALA A 5 61.66 23.07 8.18
C ALA A 5 60.41 23.19 7.32
N ALA A 6 60.36 22.56 6.17
CA ALA A 6 59.14 22.46 5.37
C ALA A 6 59.11 21.17 4.52
N SER A 7 59.32 20.01 5.17
CA SER A 7 59.19 18.73 4.46
C SER A 7 58.81 17.55 5.37
N MET A 8 57.79 17.73 6.22
CA MET A 8 57.19 16.59 6.94
C MET A 8 55.71 16.83 7.09
N GLY A 9 54.91 16.25 6.22
CA GLY A 9 53.43 16.31 6.35
C GLY A 9 52.63 15.80 5.17
N ALA A 10 53.26 15.17 4.21
CA ALA A 10 52.49 14.60 3.07
C ALA A 10 52.77 13.10 2.94
N ALA A 11 52.48 12.34 3.97
CA ALA A 11 52.54 10.88 3.89
C ALA A 11 51.27 10.27 4.48
N GLY A 12 50.45 9.64 3.66
CA GLY A 12 49.57 8.61 4.14
C GLY A 12 48.05 8.88 4.11
N ALA A 13 47.52 9.59 3.15
CA ALA A 13 46.14 9.30 2.76
C ALA A 13 46.19 8.07 1.84
N THR A 14 46.31 6.87 2.43
CA THR A 14 46.05 5.62 1.72
C THR A 14 44.62 5.68 1.21
N ALA A 15 44.48 5.94 -0.11
CA ALA A 15 43.22 5.74 -0.81
C ALA A 15 42.79 4.29 -0.49
N ALA A 16 41.76 4.17 0.33
CA ALA A 16 41.12 2.90 0.57
C ALA A 16 40.69 2.40 -0.82
N THR A 17 41.36 1.40 -1.33
CA THR A 17 41.09 0.75 -2.61
C THR A 17 39.63 0.27 -2.54
N ALA A 18 38.74 0.99 -3.17
CA ALA A 18 37.35 0.59 -3.34
C ALA A 18 37.38 -0.79 -3.99
N SER A 19 36.89 -1.81 -3.29
CA SER A 19 36.75 -3.14 -3.87
C SER A 19 35.99 -2.99 -5.18
N PRO A 20 36.41 -3.64 -6.28
CA PRO A 20 35.74 -3.51 -7.55
C PRO A 20 34.25 -3.83 -7.39
N PRO A 21 33.34 -3.04 -8.01
CA PRO A 21 31.89 -3.26 -7.86
C PRO A 21 31.60 -4.72 -8.24
N GLY A 22 31.01 -5.47 -7.29
CA GLY A 22 30.66 -6.87 -7.53
C GLY A 22 29.87 -6.98 -8.83
N LYS A 23 30.13 -8.00 -9.65
CA LYS A 23 29.42 -8.20 -10.92
C LYS A 23 27.90 -8.26 -10.66
N TRP A 24 27.15 -7.38 -11.31
CA TRP A 24 25.70 -7.39 -11.27
C TRP A 24 25.16 -8.73 -11.79
N PRO A 25 24.02 -9.22 -11.27
CA PRO A 25 23.35 -10.40 -11.80
C PRO A 25 23.10 -10.29 -13.30
N SER A 26 23.09 -11.41 -14.02
CA SER A 26 22.73 -11.42 -15.42
C SER A 26 21.29 -10.90 -15.62
N ALA A 27 21.01 -10.32 -16.77
CA ALA A 27 19.67 -9.80 -17.07
C ALA A 27 18.57 -10.87 -16.88
N ARG A 28 18.87 -12.13 -17.23
CA ARG A 28 17.94 -13.27 -17.06
C ARG A 28 17.59 -13.47 -15.57
N VAL A 29 18.58 -13.45 -14.70
CA VAL A 29 18.39 -13.59 -13.25
C VAL A 29 17.61 -12.39 -12.69
N ALA A 30 17.93 -11.17 -13.12
CA ALA A 30 17.23 -9.97 -12.67
C ALA A 30 15.74 -9.99 -13.08
N TYR A 31 15.43 -10.27 -14.35
CA TYR A 31 14.03 -10.35 -14.81
C TYR A 31 13.27 -11.51 -14.16
N TYR A 32 13.91 -12.67 -14.00
CA TYR A 32 13.30 -13.80 -13.29
C TYR A 32 12.95 -13.45 -11.84
N THR A 33 13.88 -12.83 -11.13
CA THR A 33 13.66 -12.39 -9.76
C THR A 33 12.52 -11.37 -9.67
N LEU A 34 12.50 -10.37 -10.57
CA LEU A 34 11.40 -9.41 -10.64
C LEU A 34 10.06 -10.09 -10.94
N PHE A 35 10.03 -11.07 -11.82
CA PHE A 35 8.82 -11.85 -12.12
C PHE A 35 8.28 -12.57 -10.86
N VAL A 36 9.15 -13.23 -10.09
CA VAL A 36 8.74 -13.90 -8.83
C VAL A 36 8.22 -12.88 -7.80
N LEU A 37 8.86 -11.70 -7.71
CA LEU A 37 8.41 -10.62 -6.83
C LEU A 37 7.04 -10.05 -7.27
N ILE A 38 6.80 -9.93 -8.58
CA ILE A 38 5.48 -9.52 -9.12
C ILE A 38 4.42 -10.55 -8.77
N LEU A 39 4.71 -11.85 -8.93
CA LEU A 39 3.78 -12.91 -8.53
C LEU A 39 3.43 -12.82 -7.04
N SER A 40 4.44 -12.62 -6.17
CA SER A 40 4.25 -12.44 -4.73
C SER A 40 3.34 -11.23 -4.43
N THR A 41 3.60 -10.09 -5.07
CA THR A 41 2.80 -8.87 -4.89
C THR A 41 1.37 -9.04 -5.40
N THR A 42 1.18 -9.70 -6.55
CA THR A 42 -0.16 -9.99 -7.09
C THR A 42 -0.94 -10.93 -6.18
N CYS A 43 -0.27 -11.94 -5.58
CA CYS A 43 -0.90 -12.86 -4.62
C CYS A 43 -1.36 -12.11 -3.36
N SER A 44 -0.53 -11.23 -2.80
CA SER A 44 -0.91 -10.37 -1.68
C SER A 44 -2.13 -9.48 -2.02
N GLN A 45 -2.18 -8.90 -3.21
CA GLN A 45 -3.34 -8.12 -3.64
C GLN A 45 -4.62 -8.97 -3.73
N LEU A 46 -4.52 -10.26 -4.07
CA LEU A 46 -5.66 -11.17 -4.11
C LEU A 46 -6.23 -11.41 -2.71
N ASP A 47 -5.38 -11.65 -1.73
CA ASP A 47 -5.77 -11.89 -0.33
C ASP A 47 -6.52 -10.67 0.27
N ILE A 48 -6.13 -9.46 -0.11
CA ILE A 48 -6.78 -8.23 0.32
C ILE A 48 -8.11 -8.02 -0.41
N ALA A 49 -8.13 -8.20 -1.73
CA ALA A 49 -9.27 -7.84 -2.57
C ALA A 49 -10.46 -8.81 -2.45
N ILE A 50 -10.21 -10.10 -2.14
CA ILE A 50 -11.28 -11.12 -2.08
C ILE A 50 -12.21 -10.93 -0.88
N VAL A 51 -11.70 -10.45 0.25
CA VAL A 51 -12.44 -10.39 1.53
C VAL A 51 -13.69 -9.52 1.47
N PRO A 52 -13.66 -8.30 0.93
CA PRO A 52 -14.87 -7.49 0.74
C PRO A 52 -15.97 -8.19 -0.07
N TYR A 53 -15.60 -8.97 -1.10
CA TYR A 53 -16.57 -9.72 -1.90
C TYR A 53 -17.17 -10.90 -1.15
N LEU A 54 -16.43 -11.53 -0.23
CA LEU A 54 -16.92 -12.60 0.62
C LEU A 54 -17.77 -12.10 1.79
N GLY A 55 -17.79 -10.77 2.02
CA GLY A 55 -18.47 -10.13 3.16
C GLY A 55 -19.92 -10.59 3.38
N PRO A 56 -20.81 -10.60 2.36
CA PRO A 56 -22.18 -11.07 2.53
C PRO A 56 -22.25 -12.51 3.07
N ALA A 57 -21.45 -13.43 2.49
CA ALA A 57 -21.44 -14.84 2.88
C ALA A 57 -20.86 -15.06 4.30
N ILE A 58 -19.73 -14.41 4.62
CA ILE A 58 -19.10 -14.49 5.94
C ILE A 58 -20.03 -13.96 7.02
N LYS A 59 -20.68 -12.81 6.77
CA LYS A 59 -21.62 -12.23 7.74
C LYS A 59 -22.84 -13.10 7.99
N ALA A 60 -23.41 -13.64 6.93
CA ALA A 60 -24.57 -14.52 7.04
C ALA A 60 -24.23 -15.79 7.83
N ASP A 61 -23.06 -16.33 7.62
CA ASP A 61 -22.61 -17.60 8.16
C ASP A 61 -22.17 -17.53 9.62
N LEU A 62 -21.36 -16.53 9.94
CA LEU A 62 -20.84 -16.31 11.31
C LEU A 62 -21.72 -15.34 12.13
N HIS A 63 -22.90 -14.95 11.62
CA HIS A 63 -23.84 -14.01 12.26
C HIS A 63 -23.17 -12.70 12.72
N LEU A 64 -22.27 -12.13 11.87
CA LEU A 64 -21.50 -10.94 12.24
C LEU A 64 -22.31 -9.66 12.02
N SER A 65 -22.17 -8.72 12.97
CA SER A 65 -22.56 -7.33 12.76
C SER A 65 -21.67 -6.65 11.71
N ASP A 66 -22.10 -5.53 11.15
CA ASP A 66 -21.26 -4.71 10.24
C ASP A 66 -20.00 -4.21 10.98
N TYR A 67 -20.12 -3.91 12.28
CA TYR A 67 -18.98 -3.53 13.11
C TYR A 67 -17.97 -4.67 13.26
N SER A 68 -18.42 -5.89 13.64
CA SER A 68 -17.53 -7.05 13.77
C SER A 68 -16.84 -7.38 12.41
N PHE A 69 -17.59 -7.34 11.31
CA PHE A 69 -17.01 -7.50 9.97
C PHE A 69 -15.93 -6.46 9.67
N SER A 70 -16.17 -5.20 10.02
CA SER A 70 -15.22 -4.11 9.84
C SER A 70 -13.93 -4.27 10.65
N LEU A 71 -14.02 -4.79 11.88
CA LEU A 71 -12.85 -5.12 12.69
C LEU A 71 -12.02 -6.23 12.04
N MET A 72 -12.68 -7.23 11.45
CA MET A 72 -12.02 -8.32 10.74
C MET A 72 -11.33 -7.86 9.46
N VAL A 73 -11.95 -6.98 8.68
CA VAL A 73 -11.34 -6.45 7.44
C VAL A 73 -10.24 -5.44 7.74
N GLY A 74 -10.48 -4.54 8.69
CA GLY A 74 -9.62 -3.40 8.98
C GLY A 74 -8.55 -3.71 10.03
N VAL A 75 -8.95 -3.83 11.28
CA VAL A 75 -8.03 -3.89 12.43
C VAL A 75 -7.18 -5.15 12.42
N SER A 76 -7.78 -6.31 12.19
CA SER A 76 -7.05 -7.59 12.23
C SER A 76 -5.92 -7.66 11.21
N PHE A 77 -6.09 -7.01 10.06
CA PHE A 77 -5.09 -6.95 9.01
C PHE A 77 -4.22 -5.68 9.11
N GLY A 78 -4.83 -4.50 9.04
CA GLY A 78 -4.11 -3.24 8.87
C GLY A 78 -3.25 -2.83 10.05
N LEU A 79 -3.72 -3.06 11.28
CA LEU A 79 -2.94 -2.73 12.48
C LEU A 79 -1.70 -3.61 12.61
N PHE A 80 -1.84 -4.92 12.36
CA PHE A 80 -0.73 -5.85 12.46
C PHE A 80 0.23 -5.77 11.27
N TYR A 81 -0.27 -5.51 10.07
CA TYR A 81 0.56 -5.13 8.93
C TYR A 81 1.49 -3.96 9.30
N THR A 82 0.94 -2.94 9.95
CA THR A 82 1.71 -1.75 10.33
C THR A 82 2.67 -2.03 11.50
N ALA A 83 2.22 -2.73 12.53
CA ALA A 83 3.04 -3.04 13.70
C ALA A 83 4.26 -3.91 13.36
N VAL A 84 4.07 -4.92 12.52
CA VAL A 84 5.16 -5.79 12.04
C VAL A 84 6.04 -5.08 11.02
N GLY A 85 5.50 -4.17 10.22
CA GLY A 85 6.25 -3.38 9.25
C GLY A 85 7.41 -2.57 9.87
N ILE A 86 7.29 -2.13 11.13
CA ILE A 86 8.32 -1.36 11.82
C ILE A 86 9.62 -2.17 12.01
N PRO A 87 9.63 -3.39 12.60
CA PRO A 87 10.84 -4.17 12.79
C PRO A 87 11.37 -4.85 11.51
N ILE A 88 10.58 -4.89 10.44
CA ILE A 88 10.94 -5.61 9.22
C ILE A 88 12.22 -5.09 8.56
N ALA A 89 12.43 -3.78 8.52
CA ALA A 89 13.64 -3.20 7.96
C ALA A 89 14.89 -3.76 8.66
N TRP A 90 14.87 -3.85 10.00
CA TRP A 90 15.97 -4.42 10.79
C TRP A 90 16.17 -5.92 10.49
N LEU A 91 15.10 -6.69 10.33
CA LEU A 91 15.19 -8.11 9.96
C LEU A 91 15.79 -8.30 8.56
N LEU A 92 15.36 -7.49 7.59
CA LEU A 92 15.85 -7.51 6.22
C LEU A 92 17.36 -7.14 6.12
N ASP A 93 17.84 -6.29 7.04
CA ASP A 93 19.26 -5.94 7.08
C ASP A 93 20.15 -7.08 7.58
N ARG A 94 19.64 -7.97 8.44
CA ARG A 94 20.42 -9.02 9.12
C ARG A 94 20.28 -10.40 8.51
N PHE A 95 19.10 -10.73 8.02
CA PHE A 95 18.80 -12.06 7.50
C PHE A 95 18.77 -12.08 5.96
N SER A 96 18.75 -13.28 5.37
CA SER A 96 18.52 -13.47 3.96
C SER A 96 17.15 -12.95 3.60
N ARG A 97 17.10 -11.92 2.73
CA ARG A 97 15.85 -11.28 2.29
C ARG A 97 14.93 -12.26 1.58
N LYS A 98 15.51 -13.15 0.76
CA LYS A 98 14.82 -14.23 0.08
C LYS A 98 14.14 -15.17 1.07
N ARG A 99 14.89 -15.66 2.08
CA ARG A 99 14.35 -16.60 3.08
C ARG A 99 13.28 -15.95 3.93
N LEU A 100 13.53 -14.71 4.37
CA LEU A 100 12.56 -13.95 5.17
C LEU A 100 11.27 -13.68 4.39
N LEU A 101 11.37 -13.30 3.12
CA LEU A 101 10.20 -13.08 2.27
C LEU A 101 9.46 -14.39 2.00
N ALA A 102 10.16 -15.49 1.70
CA ALA A 102 9.52 -16.78 1.49
C ALA A 102 8.81 -17.30 2.75
N LEU A 103 9.42 -17.12 3.95
CA LEU A 103 8.75 -17.44 5.22
C LEU A 103 7.49 -16.58 5.40
N ALA A 104 7.60 -15.29 5.13
CA ALA A 104 6.48 -14.37 5.23
C ALA A 104 5.35 -14.75 4.26
N ILE A 105 5.66 -15.08 3.00
CA ILE A 105 4.69 -15.59 2.01
C ILE A 105 4.01 -16.85 2.56
N THR A 106 4.77 -17.78 3.12
CA THR A 106 4.22 -19.00 3.71
C THR A 106 3.27 -18.70 4.86
N VAL A 107 3.65 -17.79 5.77
CA VAL A 107 2.85 -17.40 6.93
C VAL A 107 1.51 -16.77 6.49
N TRP A 108 1.53 -15.78 5.60
CA TRP A 108 0.26 -15.18 5.18
C TRP A 108 -0.60 -16.12 4.33
N SER A 109 0.02 -16.94 3.49
CA SER A 109 -0.71 -17.90 2.64
C SER A 109 -1.39 -18.98 3.46
N LEU A 110 -0.71 -19.53 4.45
CA LEU A 110 -1.31 -20.46 5.41
C LEU A 110 -2.35 -19.77 6.28
N GLY A 111 -2.12 -18.50 6.66
CA GLY A 111 -3.11 -17.66 7.34
C GLY A 111 -4.38 -17.48 6.51
N THR A 112 -4.24 -17.20 5.21
CA THR A 112 -5.38 -17.09 4.28
C THR A 112 -6.11 -18.43 4.14
N ALA A 113 -5.39 -19.53 3.95
CA ALA A 113 -5.99 -20.86 3.90
C ALA A 113 -6.69 -21.22 5.23
N ALA A 114 -6.09 -20.85 6.37
CA ALA A 114 -6.68 -21.04 7.70
C ALA A 114 -7.97 -20.24 7.89
N CYS A 115 -8.16 -19.09 7.25
CA CYS A 115 -9.45 -18.37 7.23
C CYS A 115 -10.57 -19.28 6.71
N GLY A 116 -10.27 -20.15 5.75
CA GLY A 116 -11.21 -21.12 5.21
C GLY A 116 -11.55 -22.31 6.13
N LEU A 117 -10.87 -22.45 7.27
CA LEU A 117 -11.15 -23.49 8.25
C LEU A 117 -11.84 -22.94 9.53
N THR A 118 -12.10 -21.63 9.57
CA THR A 118 -12.65 -20.97 10.73
C THR A 118 -14.17 -21.17 10.87
N GLN A 119 -14.64 -21.31 12.10
CA GLN A 119 -16.05 -21.47 12.45
C GLN A 119 -16.56 -20.35 13.39
N SER A 120 -15.70 -19.38 13.71
CA SER A 120 -16.06 -18.26 14.58
C SER A 120 -15.32 -16.97 14.20
N PHE A 121 -15.87 -15.82 14.64
CA PHE A 121 -15.22 -14.52 14.48
C PHE A 121 -13.79 -14.50 15.04
N ALA A 122 -13.59 -15.03 16.26
CA ALA A 122 -12.28 -15.01 16.91
C ALA A 122 -11.21 -15.78 16.11
N GLN A 123 -11.57 -16.95 15.58
CA GLN A 123 -10.66 -17.73 14.73
C GLN A 123 -10.33 -16.99 13.44
N LEU A 124 -11.35 -16.42 12.79
CA LEU A 124 -11.15 -15.66 11.55
C LEU A 124 -10.30 -14.40 11.80
N PHE A 125 -10.54 -13.69 12.92
CA PHE A 125 -9.75 -12.53 13.30
C PHE A 125 -8.26 -12.87 13.52
N ILE A 126 -7.99 -13.99 14.21
CA ILE A 126 -6.61 -14.46 14.45
C ILE A 126 -5.95 -14.90 13.14
N ALA A 127 -6.66 -15.61 12.28
CA ALA A 127 -6.11 -16.00 10.97
C ALA A 127 -5.76 -14.76 10.13
N ARG A 128 -6.61 -13.74 10.08
CA ARG A 128 -6.36 -12.46 9.41
C ARG A 128 -5.20 -11.66 10.01
N PHE A 129 -4.97 -11.78 11.33
CA PHE A 129 -3.78 -11.25 11.98
C PHE A 129 -2.48 -11.79 11.34
N PHE A 130 -2.37 -13.12 11.17
CA PHE A 130 -1.20 -13.73 10.56
C PHE A 130 -1.03 -13.33 9.09
N VAL A 131 -2.14 -13.14 8.36
CA VAL A 131 -2.10 -12.62 6.99
C VAL A 131 -1.46 -11.24 6.98
N GLY A 132 -1.98 -10.29 7.76
CA GLY A 132 -1.45 -8.92 7.82
C GLY A 132 0.02 -8.86 8.28
N ALA A 133 0.38 -9.65 9.29
CA ALA A 133 1.76 -9.73 9.79
C ALA A 133 2.73 -10.28 8.72
N GLY A 134 2.34 -11.30 7.97
CA GLY A 134 3.15 -11.86 6.89
C GLY A 134 3.30 -10.89 5.72
N GLU A 135 2.21 -10.29 5.27
CA GLU A 135 2.23 -9.37 4.12
C GLU A 135 3.05 -8.11 4.34
N ALA A 136 3.24 -7.68 5.59
CA ALA A 136 4.06 -6.51 5.93
C ALA A 136 5.51 -6.60 5.44
N VAL A 137 6.02 -7.81 5.22
CA VAL A 137 7.39 -8.06 4.72
C VAL A 137 7.50 -7.83 3.22
N ASN A 138 6.41 -8.05 2.45
CA ASN A 138 6.45 -8.15 1.00
C ASN A 138 7.02 -6.88 0.33
N GLY A 139 6.44 -5.73 0.61
CA GLY A 139 6.89 -4.46 0.00
C GLY A 139 8.35 -4.13 0.29
N PRO A 140 8.76 -3.98 1.57
CA PRO A 140 10.15 -3.67 1.93
C PRO A 140 11.16 -4.67 1.37
N ALA A 141 10.86 -5.99 1.41
CA ALA A 141 11.74 -7.02 0.88
C ALA A 141 11.86 -6.93 -0.66
N ALA A 142 10.75 -6.73 -1.37
CA ALA A 142 10.76 -6.61 -2.83
C ALA A 142 11.60 -5.43 -3.30
N TYR A 143 11.46 -4.25 -2.67
CA TYR A 143 12.29 -3.09 -2.99
C TYR A 143 13.76 -3.29 -2.64
N SER A 144 14.05 -3.87 -1.46
CA SER A 144 15.41 -4.16 -1.03
C SER A 144 16.12 -5.18 -1.95
N ILE A 145 15.42 -6.23 -2.39
CA ILE A 145 15.96 -7.19 -3.36
C ILE A 145 16.18 -6.50 -4.71
N THR A 146 15.23 -5.71 -5.19
CA THR A 146 15.30 -5.02 -6.48
C THR A 146 16.47 -4.07 -6.56
N SER A 147 16.82 -3.38 -5.46
CA SER A 147 17.96 -2.45 -5.41
C SER A 147 19.32 -3.11 -5.66
N ASP A 148 19.43 -4.40 -5.41
CA ASP A 148 20.66 -5.17 -5.63
C ASP A 148 20.66 -6.00 -6.92
N LEU A 149 19.57 -5.93 -7.72
CA LEU A 149 19.46 -6.64 -9.00
C LEU A 149 20.03 -5.86 -10.19
N VAL A 150 20.02 -4.54 -10.11
CA VAL A 150 20.35 -3.68 -11.26
C VAL A 150 21.19 -2.47 -10.82
N PRO A 151 22.06 -1.94 -11.72
CA PRO A 151 22.74 -0.67 -11.50
C PRO A 151 21.77 0.49 -11.26
N ARG A 152 22.25 1.54 -10.59
CA ARG A 152 21.44 2.72 -10.24
C ARG A 152 20.74 3.37 -11.45
N GLU A 153 21.39 3.38 -12.59
CA GLU A 153 20.88 3.95 -13.85
C GLU A 153 19.65 3.19 -14.36
N ARG A 154 19.53 1.88 -14.04
CA ARG A 154 18.43 1.02 -14.45
C ARG A 154 17.35 0.84 -13.36
N MET A 155 17.62 1.34 -12.16
CA MET A 155 16.71 1.22 -11.02
C MET A 155 15.29 1.76 -11.31
N PRO A 156 15.09 2.92 -11.98
CA PRO A 156 13.74 3.39 -12.30
C PRO A 156 12.95 2.40 -13.15
N ARG A 157 13.61 1.72 -14.10
CA ARG A 157 12.96 0.68 -14.94
C ARG A 157 12.60 -0.56 -14.13
N ALA A 158 13.49 -1.01 -13.25
CA ALA A 158 13.24 -2.18 -12.40
C ALA A 158 12.07 -1.93 -11.44
N VAL A 159 12.01 -0.75 -10.84
CA VAL A 159 10.88 -0.33 -9.99
C VAL A 159 9.59 -0.24 -10.80
N ALA A 160 9.62 0.32 -12.01
CA ALA A 160 8.44 0.37 -12.88
C ALA A 160 7.91 -1.04 -13.21
N VAL A 161 8.80 -1.99 -13.47
CA VAL A 161 8.44 -3.41 -13.69
C VAL A 161 7.84 -4.03 -12.42
N LEU A 162 8.44 -3.79 -11.25
CA LEU A 162 7.90 -4.28 -9.97
C LEU A 162 6.49 -3.70 -9.69
N GLN A 163 6.26 -2.45 -10.07
CA GLN A 163 4.95 -1.79 -9.90
C GLN A 163 3.83 -2.40 -10.75
N ILE A 164 4.14 -3.21 -11.76
CA ILE A 164 3.13 -3.97 -12.52
C ILE A 164 2.32 -4.86 -11.57
N GLY A 165 2.95 -5.47 -10.56
CA GLY A 165 2.27 -6.25 -9.54
C GLY A 165 1.32 -5.43 -8.67
N SER A 166 1.70 -4.20 -8.31
CA SER A 166 0.89 -3.32 -7.47
C SER A 166 -0.25 -2.62 -8.23
N ILE A 167 -0.02 -2.23 -9.48
CA ILE A 167 -0.99 -1.50 -10.30
C ILE A 167 -1.91 -2.46 -11.07
N GLY A 168 -1.34 -3.51 -11.65
CA GLY A 168 -2.08 -4.54 -12.39
C GLY A 168 -2.68 -5.63 -11.49
N GLY A 169 -2.10 -5.82 -10.30
CA GLY A 169 -2.57 -6.79 -9.31
C GLY A 169 -4.07 -6.69 -9.03
N PRO A 170 -4.62 -5.53 -8.66
CA PRO A 170 -6.05 -5.37 -8.41
C PRO A 170 -6.95 -5.81 -9.56
N ALA A 171 -6.53 -5.61 -10.80
CA ALA A 171 -7.27 -6.06 -11.97
C ALA A 171 -7.26 -7.60 -12.09
N ILE A 172 -6.08 -8.21 -12.00
CA ILE A 172 -5.91 -9.68 -12.03
C ILE A 172 -6.66 -10.33 -10.88
N THR A 173 -6.57 -9.77 -9.68
CA THR A 173 -7.25 -10.29 -8.48
C THR A 173 -8.76 -10.18 -8.57
N THR A 174 -9.30 -9.12 -9.19
CA THR A 174 -10.73 -8.99 -9.46
C THR A 174 -11.20 -10.07 -10.43
N LEU A 175 -10.40 -10.40 -11.46
CA LEU A 175 -10.70 -11.48 -12.41
C LEU A 175 -10.71 -12.83 -11.72
N ILE A 176 -9.69 -13.13 -10.91
CA ILE A 176 -9.63 -14.38 -10.13
C ILE A 176 -10.81 -14.47 -9.15
N SER A 177 -11.12 -13.35 -8.46
CA SER A 177 -12.25 -13.27 -7.55
C SER A 177 -13.58 -13.55 -8.26
N PHE A 178 -13.79 -12.98 -9.45
CA PHE A 178 -14.98 -13.24 -10.25
C PHE A 178 -15.16 -14.73 -10.53
N PHE A 179 -14.12 -15.40 -11.03
CA PHE A 179 -14.20 -16.85 -11.31
C PHE A 179 -14.37 -17.66 -10.04
N ALA A 180 -13.63 -17.36 -8.97
CA ALA A 180 -13.73 -18.08 -7.70
C ALA A 180 -15.13 -17.96 -7.08
N LEU A 181 -15.70 -16.76 -7.07
CA LEU A 181 -17.04 -16.51 -6.55
C LEU A 181 -18.11 -17.21 -7.41
N THR A 182 -17.98 -17.17 -8.74
CA THR A 182 -18.94 -17.81 -9.64
C THR A 182 -18.91 -19.33 -9.49
N ALA A 183 -17.72 -19.92 -9.35
CA ALA A 183 -17.55 -21.37 -9.29
C ALA A 183 -17.89 -21.95 -7.91
N PHE A 184 -17.51 -21.29 -6.83
CA PHE A 184 -17.45 -21.93 -5.51
C PHE A 184 -18.41 -21.33 -4.47
N LEU A 185 -18.85 -20.07 -4.60
CA LEU A 185 -19.60 -19.39 -3.53
C LEU A 185 -20.90 -20.10 -3.14
N HIS A 186 -21.59 -20.70 -4.11
CA HIS A 186 -22.87 -21.38 -3.92
C HIS A 186 -22.76 -22.92 -3.93
N MET A 187 -21.54 -23.46 -3.84
CA MET A 187 -21.37 -24.90 -3.72
C MET A 187 -21.96 -25.43 -2.41
N ALA A 188 -22.50 -26.63 -2.45
CA ALA A 188 -22.91 -27.34 -1.25
C ALA A 188 -21.71 -27.52 -0.30
N PRO A 189 -21.93 -27.45 1.02
CA PRO A 189 -20.85 -27.61 1.98
C PRO A 189 -20.15 -28.99 1.82
N LEU A 190 -18.82 -28.96 1.80
CA LEU A 190 -17.99 -30.15 1.77
C LEU A 190 -17.73 -30.63 3.20
N HIS A 191 -17.55 -31.93 3.41
CA HIS A 191 -17.17 -32.48 4.72
C HIS A 191 -15.68 -32.24 4.93
N GLY A 192 -15.35 -31.44 5.93
CA GLY A 192 -13.96 -31.13 6.33
C GLY A 192 -13.63 -31.73 7.70
N PRO A 193 -12.33 -31.77 8.08
CA PRO A 193 -11.87 -32.34 9.37
C PRO A 193 -12.34 -31.54 10.59
N PHE A 194 -12.71 -30.27 10.42
CA PHE A 194 -13.16 -29.38 11.51
C PHE A 194 -14.64 -28.97 11.38
N GLY A 195 -15.39 -29.61 10.50
CA GLY A 195 -16.80 -29.29 10.23
C GLY A 195 -17.06 -29.04 8.76
N PRO A 196 -18.29 -28.61 8.40
CA PRO A 196 -18.62 -28.35 6.99
C PRO A 196 -17.83 -27.15 6.46
N ILE A 197 -17.19 -27.34 5.31
CA ILE A 197 -16.48 -26.28 4.56
C ILE A 197 -17.47 -25.69 3.56
N ARG A 198 -17.83 -24.43 3.74
CA ARG A 198 -18.77 -23.69 2.89
C ARG A 198 -18.03 -23.03 1.71
N GLY A 199 -18.78 -22.56 0.72
CA GLY A 199 -18.18 -21.98 -0.50
C GLY A 199 -17.18 -20.85 -0.25
N TRP A 200 -17.50 -19.91 0.66
CA TRP A 200 -16.57 -18.82 1.00
C TRP A 200 -15.29 -19.33 1.68
N GLN A 201 -15.37 -20.38 2.49
CA GLN A 201 -14.24 -21.04 3.14
C GLN A 201 -13.34 -21.73 2.13
N LEU A 202 -13.94 -22.44 1.16
CA LEU A 202 -13.21 -23.08 0.07
C LEU A 202 -12.45 -22.04 -0.77
N ILE A 203 -13.05 -20.87 -1.03
CA ILE A 203 -12.39 -19.78 -1.75
C ILE A 203 -11.14 -19.33 -1.00
N PHE A 204 -11.18 -19.14 0.32
CA PHE A 204 -9.99 -18.79 1.10
C PHE A 204 -8.88 -19.84 1.02
N ILE A 205 -9.24 -21.13 1.08
CA ILE A 205 -8.26 -22.22 0.93
C ILE A 205 -7.61 -22.16 -0.46
N LEU A 206 -8.41 -22.03 -1.51
CA LEU A 206 -7.91 -22.00 -2.90
C LEU A 206 -7.08 -20.74 -3.20
N VAL A 207 -7.41 -19.61 -2.59
CA VAL A 207 -6.66 -18.36 -2.75
C VAL A 207 -5.35 -18.39 -1.96
N GLY A 208 -5.33 -18.98 -0.78
CA GLY A 208 -4.13 -19.06 0.06
C GLY A 208 -3.07 -20.04 -0.47
N LEU A 209 -3.48 -21.20 -0.99
CA LEU A 209 -2.54 -22.24 -1.43
C LEU A 209 -1.51 -21.82 -2.49
N PRO A 210 -1.86 -21.03 -3.54
CA PRO A 210 -0.88 -20.60 -4.54
C PRO A 210 0.30 -19.83 -3.97
N GLY A 211 0.11 -19.07 -2.88
CA GLY A 211 1.21 -18.35 -2.24
C GLY A 211 2.27 -19.28 -1.65
N VAL A 212 1.87 -20.44 -1.12
CA VAL A 212 2.84 -21.46 -0.66
C VAL A 212 3.68 -21.97 -1.83
N LEU A 213 3.08 -22.16 -3.00
CA LEU A 213 3.82 -22.55 -4.21
C LEU A 213 4.80 -21.47 -4.65
N ILE A 214 4.39 -20.18 -4.55
CA ILE A 214 5.28 -19.04 -4.82
C ILE A 214 6.44 -19.01 -3.82
N ALA A 215 6.19 -19.27 -2.54
CA ALA A 215 7.25 -19.35 -1.51
C ALA A 215 8.26 -20.47 -1.83
N LEU A 216 7.78 -21.64 -2.20
CA LEU A 216 8.62 -22.77 -2.62
C LEU A 216 9.40 -22.43 -3.90
N LEU A 217 8.73 -21.89 -4.92
CA LEU A 217 9.38 -21.41 -6.14
C LEU A 217 10.51 -20.43 -5.80
N MET A 218 10.24 -19.44 -4.94
CA MET A 218 11.23 -18.47 -4.50
C MET A 218 12.40 -19.14 -3.79
N LEU A 219 12.14 -20.06 -2.86
CA LEU A 219 13.19 -20.75 -2.08
C LEU A 219 14.11 -21.58 -2.95
N PHE A 220 13.58 -22.30 -3.92
CA PHE A 220 14.35 -23.25 -4.71
C PHE A 220 14.99 -22.64 -5.96
N THR A 221 14.39 -21.62 -6.55
CA THR A 221 14.81 -21.13 -7.87
C THR A 221 15.38 -19.71 -7.87
N MET A 222 14.94 -18.84 -6.93
CA MET A 222 15.42 -17.46 -6.89
C MET A 222 16.78 -17.38 -6.17
N PRO A 223 17.84 -16.82 -6.79
CA PRO A 223 19.10 -16.58 -6.09
C PRO A 223 18.94 -15.41 -5.09
N GLU A 224 19.70 -15.45 -3.98
CA GLU A 224 19.84 -14.29 -3.09
C GLU A 224 20.81 -13.30 -3.74
N PRO A 225 20.39 -12.08 -4.11
CA PRO A 225 21.31 -11.09 -4.66
C PRO A 225 22.36 -10.69 -3.62
N LYS A 226 23.61 -10.57 -4.04
CA LYS A 226 24.66 -10.04 -3.20
C LYS A 226 24.36 -8.59 -2.89
N ARG A 227 24.54 -8.18 -1.62
CA ARG A 227 24.36 -6.79 -1.21
C ARG A 227 25.44 -5.92 -1.83
N HIS A 228 25.06 -4.91 -2.58
CA HIS A 228 25.96 -3.91 -3.12
C HIS A 228 26.10 -2.76 -2.11
N THR A 229 26.91 -2.98 -1.08
CA THR A 229 27.18 -1.98 -0.03
C THR A 229 28.06 -0.87 -0.59
N ILE A 230 27.64 0.39 -0.41
CA ILE A 230 28.48 1.56 -0.74
C ILE A 230 29.51 1.71 0.39
N PRO A 231 30.82 1.71 0.11
CA PRO A 231 31.87 1.71 1.14
C PRO A 231 31.75 2.81 2.20
N ASN A 232 31.20 3.97 1.85
CA ASN A 232 31.06 5.12 2.76
C ASN A 232 29.81 5.12 3.66
N GLN A 233 28.91 4.13 3.53
CA GLN A 233 27.74 4.02 4.42
C GLN A 233 27.95 3.00 5.56
N VAL A 234 29.04 2.24 5.56
CA VAL A 234 29.29 1.17 6.53
C VAL A 234 30.05 1.65 7.77
N SER A 235 30.70 2.81 7.72
CA SER A 235 31.51 3.33 8.83
C SER A 235 30.73 3.85 10.05
N GLY A 236 29.43 3.73 10.07
CA GLY A 236 28.54 4.15 11.16
C GLY A 236 27.53 3.10 11.61
N VAL A 237 27.78 1.81 11.42
CA VAL A 237 26.93 0.78 12.06
C VAL A 237 27.30 0.76 13.54
N ASP A 238 26.66 1.67 14.26
CA ASP A 238 26.71 1.84 15.69
C ASP A 238 26.41 0.50 16.38
N GLU A 239 27.20 0.14 17.41
CA GLU A 239 26.96 -1.07 18.23
C GLU A 239 25.54 -1.13 18.80
N THR A 240 24.88 0.01 18.95
CA THR A 240 23.47 0.13 19.34
C THR A 240 22.50 -0.60 18.40
N ARG A 241 22.85 -0.84 17.13
CA ARG A 241 22.04 -1.64 16.19
C ARG A 241 22.10 -3.16 16.43
N ARG A 242 22.95 -3.62 17.35
CA ARG A 242 23.08 -5.07 17.61
C ARG A 242 21.86 -5.69 18.29
N HIS A 243 21.05 -4.92 19.01
CA HIS A 243 19.85 -5.39 19.68
C HIS A 243 18.57 -4.81 19.06
N ILE A 244 17.48 -5.57 19.04
CA ILE A 244 16.17 -5.14 18.52
C ILE A 244 15.73 -3.82 19.16
N GLY A 245 15.88 -3.66 20.47
CA GLY A 245 15.54 -2.42 21.17
C GLY A 245 16.33 -1.20 20.70
N GLY A 246 17.62 -1.36 20.42
CA GLY A 246 18.46 -0.29 19.86
C GLY A 246 18.07 0.08 18.43
N ALA A 247 17.70 -0.91 17.63
CA ALA A 247 17.20 -0.66 16.26
C ALA A 247 15.87 0.09 16.25
N ILE A 248 14.94 -0.28 17.12
CA ILE A 248 13.66 0.42 17.28
C ILE A 248 13.92 1.87 17.75
N LEU A 249 14.77 2.08 18.74
CA LEU A 249 15.12 3.42 19.22
C LEU A 249 15.75 4.28 18.11
N GLN A 250 16.65 3.68 17.30
CA GLN A 250 17.27 4.38 16.17
C GLN A 250 16.23 4.74 15.09
N VAL A 251 15.28 3.84 14.78
CA VAL A 251 14.16 4.14 13.89
C VAL A 251 13.40 5.36 14.41
N PHE A 252 13.05 5.40 15.69
CA PHE A 252 12.36 6.56 16.29
C PHE A 252 13.21 7.85 16.20
N LYS A 253 14.52 7.79 16.46
CA LYS A 253 15.42 8.94 16.27
C LYS A 253 15.48 9.40 14.82
N ASP A 254 15.59 8.47 13.89
CA ASP A 254 15.64 8.75 12.45
C ASP A 254 14.34 9.37 11.93
N TYR A 255 13.19 8.91 12.42
CA TYR A 255 11.91 9.55 12.13
C TYR A 255 11.74 10.88 12.86
N GLY A 256 12.37 11.06 14.02
CA GLY A 256 12.41 12.35 14.75
C GLY A 256 12.91 13.49 13.88
N VAL A 257 13.93 13.25 13.04
CA VAL A 257 14.45 14.25 12.08
C VAL A 257 13.40 14.58 11.02
N ALA A 258 12.70 13.59 10.48
CA ALA A 258 11.63 13.82 9.51
C ALA A 258 10.44 14.58 10.14
N LEU A 259 10.05 14.21 11.35
CA LEU A 259 8.99 14.90 12.10
C LEU A 259 9.38 16.34 12.46
N ALA A 260 10.64 16.59 12.84
CA ALA A 260 11.15 17.94 13.07
C ALA A 260 11.13 18.77 11.78
N TYR A 261 11.47 18.17 10.63
CA TYR A 261 11.35 18.84 9.33
C TYR A 261 9.89 19.19 9.00
N ILE A 262 8.95 18.24 9.20
CA ILE A 262 7.51 18.46 9.04
C ILE A 262 7.04 19.60 9.95
N GLY A 263 7.45 19.59 11.23
CA GLY A 263 7.09 20.64 12.19
C GLY A 263 7.63 22.02 11.81
N ARG A 264 8.86 22.09 11.27
CA ARG A 264 9.45 23.34 10.79
C ARG A 264 8.74 23.90 9.55
N HIS A 265 8.22 23.01 8.68
CA HIS A 265 7.49 23.37 7.46
C HIS A 265 5.99 23.02 7.57
N TRP A 266 5.41 23.15 8.78
CA TRP A 266 4.05 22.70 9.09
C TRP A 266 2.99 23.33 8.17
N LYS A 267 3.18 24.57 7.69
CA LYS A 267 2.25 25.23 6.76
C LYS A 267 2.06 24.48 5.43
N VAL A 268 3.06 23.70 5.03
CA VAL A 268 3.03 22.84 3.84
C VAL A 268 2.53 21.45 4.21
N PHE A 269 3.14 20.83 5.22
CA PHE A 269 2.89 19.41 5.53
C PHE A 269 1.60 19.17 6.31
N ALA A 270 1.14 20.10 7.17
CA ALA A 270 -0.09 19.90 7.92
C ALA A 270 -1.34 19.78 7.00
N PRO A 271 -1.52 20.63 5.98
CA PRO A 271 -2.61 20.42 5.02
C PRO A 271 -2.45 19.11 4.22
N MET A 272 -1.23 18.73 3.83
CA MET A 272 -1.00 17.52 3.05
C MET A 272 -1.30 16.26 3.85
N PHE A 273 -0.75 16.13 5.07
CA PHE A 273 -1.02 14.99 5.96
C PHE A 273 -2.44 15.02 6.52
N GLY A 274 -2.96 16.20 6.86
CA GLY A 274 -4.34 16.38 7.32
C GLY A 274 -5.36 15.96 6.26
N SER A 275 -5.13 16.36 5.01
CA SER A 275 -5.94 15.93 3.88
C SER A 275 -5.85 14.42 3.65
N LEU A 276 -4.65 13.84 3.70
CA LEU A 276 -4.44 12.39 3.60
C LEU A 276 -5.19 11.65 4.71
N PHE A 277 -5.03 12.08 5.95
CA PHE A 277 -5.72 11.50 7.12
C PHE A 277 -7.24 11.52 6.93
N ILE A 278 -7.81 12.71 6.73
CA ILE A 278 -9.26 12.89 6.60
C ILE A 278 -9.83 12.12 5.40
N SER A 279 -9.15 12.17 4.25
CA SER A 279 -9.64 11.45 3.06
C SER A 279 -9.58 9.94 3.22
N SER A 280 -8.57 9.44 3.91
CA SER A 280 -8.43 8.01 4.15
C SER A 280 -9.58 7.46 5.01
N LEU A 281 -10.11 8.24 5.96
CA LEU A 281 -11.30 7.88 6.74
C LEU A 281 -12.55 7.65 5.87
N GLY A 282 -12.66 8.33 4.72
CA GLY A 282 -13.76 8.16 3.78
C GLY A 282 -13.68 6.91 2.90
N THR A 283 -12.57 6.18 2.90
CA THR A 283 -12.39 5.00 2.02
C THR A 283 -13.06 3.73 2.51
N GLY A 284 -13.59 3.72 3.73
CA GLY A 284 -14.25 2.55 4.33
C GLY A 284 -15.42 1.98 3.53
N ALA A 285 -16.05 2.81 2.69
CA ALA A 285 -17.10 2.39 1.78
C ALA A 285 -16.70 1.23 0.84
N ILE A 286 -15.42 1.14 0.46
CA ILE A 286 -14.89 0.08 -0.43
C ILE A 286 -15.09 -1.30 0.20
N ALA A 287 -14.83 -1.43 1.50
CA ALA A 287 -14.99 -2.70 2.22
C ALA A 287 -16.46 -3.18 2.29
N PHE A 288 -17.41 -2.24 2.22
CA PHE A 288 -18.83 -2.53 2.32
C PHE A 288 -19.56 -2.55 0.98
N GLN A 289 -18.87 -2.29 -0.15
CA GLN A 289 -19.49 -2.21 -1.45
C GLN A 289 -20.28 -3.48 -1.81
N ALA A 290 -19.68 -4.67 -1.61
CA ALA A 290 -20.34 -5.93 -1.94
C ALA A 290 -21.57 -6.18 -1.04
N ILE A 291 -21.48 -5.90 0.25
CA ILE A 291 -22.58 -6.03 1.20
C ILE A 291 -23.71 -5.04 0.84
N PHE A 292 -23.37 -3.81 0.44
CA PHE A 292 -24.33 -2.79 0.03
C PHE A 292 -25.11 -3.20 -1.23
N PHE A 293 -24.42 -3.65 -2.27
CA PHE A 293 -25.05 -4.06 -3.52
C PHE A 293 -25.87 -5.33 -3.34
N ASP A 294 -25.43 -6.27 -2.54
CA ASP A 294 -26.16 -7.50 -2.22
C ASP A 294 -27.46 -7.18 -1.45
N ARG A 295 -27.38 -6.42 -0.35
CA ARG A 295 -28.56 -6.09 0.49
C ARG A 295 -29.59 -5.21 -0.21
N ARG A 296 -29.13 -4.22 -1.01
CA ARG A 296 -30.03 -3.21 -1.57
C ARG A 296 -30.58 -3.56 -2.94
N PHE A 297 -29.76 -4.22 -3.77
CA PHE A 297 -30.07 -4.44 -5.18
C PHE A 297 -30.06 -5.93 -5.56
N HIS A 298 -29.80 -6.80 -4.61
CA HIS A 298 -29.66 -8.24 -4.83
C HIS A 298 -28.63 -8.57 -5.93
N TRP A 299 -27.58 -7.74 -6.01
CA TRP A 299 -26.42 -8.02 -6.85
C TRP A 299 -25.40 -8.82 -6.07
N GLY A 300 -25.43 -10.14 -6.24
CA GLY A 300 -24.50 -11.02 -5.57
C GLY A 300 -23.03 -10.66 -5.83
N PRO A 301 -22.13 -11.08 -4.95
CA PRO A 301 -20.69 -10.73 -4.99
C PRO A 301 -20.01 -11.05 -6.32
N ALA A 302 -20.36 -12.17 -6.96
CA ALA A 302 -19.80 -12.57 -8.26
C ALA A 302 -20.15 -11.56 -9.37
N ARG A 303 -21.42 -11.12 -9.42
CA ARG A 303 -21.86 -10.11 -10.40
C ARG A 303 -21.09 -8.79 -10.19
N LEU A 304 -20.96 -8.35 -8.95
CA LEU A 304 -20.24 -7.11 -8.65
C LEU A 304 -18.74 -7.24 -9.00
N ALA A 305 -18.10 -8.37 -8.69
CA ALA A 305 -16.73 -8.62 -9.08
C ALA A 305 -16.57 -8.58 -10.61
N GLY A 306 -17.48 -9.20 -11.36
CA GLY A 306 -17.49 -9.14 -12.82
C GLY A 306 -17.62 -7.72 -13.38
N LEU A 307 -18.50 -6.90 -12.82
CA LEU A 307 -18.66 -5.50 -13.22
C LEU A 307 -17.42 -4.65 -12.85
N ASN A 308 -16.80 -4.93 -11.70
CA ASN A 308 -15.59 -4.22 -11.26
C ASN A 308 -14.34 -4.58 -12.09
N LEU A 309 -14.40 -5.54 -13.01
CA LEU A 309 -13.35 -5.74 -14.03
C LEU A 309 -13.16 -4.49 -14.89
N ILE A 310 -14.26 -3.83 -15.30
CA ILE A 310 -14.20 -2.63 -16.14
C ILE A 310 -13.38 -1.52 -15.48
N PRO A 311 -13.71 -1.03 -14.27
CA PRO A 311 -12.94 0.02 -13.64
C PRO A 311 -11.48 -0.39 -13.36
N ASN A 312 -11.21 -1.62 -12.94
CA ASN A 312 -9.85 -2.03 -12.61
C ASN A 312 -8.95 -2.22 -13.84
N PHE A 313 -9.46 -2.80 -14.94
CA PHE A 313 -8.67 -3.01 -16.16
C PHE A 313 -8.62 -1.78 -17.08
N ILE A 314 -9.63 -0.93 -17.05
CA ILE A 314 -9.77 0.17 -18.02
C ILE A 314 -9.65 1.53 -17.34
N LEU A 315 -10.48 1.81 -16.31
CA LEU A 315 -10.56 3.16 -15.76
C LEU A 315 -9.36 3.53 -14.90
N VAL A 316 -8.77 2.59 -14.15
CA VAL A 316 -7.55 2.87 -13.38
C VAL A 316 -6.36 3.22 -14.29
N PRO A 317 -6.01 2.43 -15.34
CA PRO A 317 -4.98 2.79 -16.28
C PRO A 317 -5.24 4.12 -17.02
N ILE A 318 -6.48 4.35 -17.46
CA ILE A 318 -6.87 5.63 -18.07
C ILE A 318 -6.70 6.78 -17.07
N GLY A 319 -7.13 6.59 -15.83
CA GLY A 319 -6.95 7.58 -14.76
C GLY A 319 -5.48 7.93 -14.52
N LEU A 320 -4.61 6.93 -14.44
CA LEU A 320 -3.16 7.10 -14.31
C LEU A 320 -2.58 7.92 -15.48
N PHE A 321 -2.97 7.58 -16.71
CA PHE A 321 -2.51 8.29 -17.90
C PHE A 321 -3.00 9.74 -17.95
N ILE A 322 -4.30 9.96 -17.71
CA ILE A 322 -4.88 11.31 -17.67
C ILE A 322 -4.25 12.13 -16.54
N GLY A 323 -4.04 11.53 -15.36
CA GLY A 323 -3.39 12.19 -14.23
C GLY A 323 -1.98 12.67 -14.55
N ALA A 324 -1.19 11.85 -15.24
CA ALA A 324 0.14 12.23 -15.71
C ALA A 324 0.07 13.38 -16.72
N MET A 325 -0.84 13.32 -17.71
CA MET A 325 -1.03 14.39 -18.69
C MET A 325 -1.45 15.72 -18.03
N VAL A 326 -2.36 15.67 -17.07
CA VAL A 326 -2.83 16.86 -16.34
C VAL A 326 -1.68 17.49 -15.53
N ALA A 327 -0.91 16.66 -14.82
CA ALA A 327 0.27 17.13 -14.07
C ALA A 327 1.31 17.77 -15.01
N GLU A 328 1.62 17.12 -16.12
CA GLU A 328 2.56 17.64 -17.13
C GLU A 328 2.06 18.96 -17.75
N HIS A 329 0.78 19.05 -18.11
CA HIS A 329 0.19 20.25 -18.68
C HIS A 329 0.36 21.47 -17.74
N PHE A 330 0.08 21.30 -16.43
CA PHE A 330 0.27 22.38 -15.48
C PHE A 330 1.74 22.69 -15.20
N THR A 331 2.61 21.69 -15.23
CA THR A 331 4.06 21.87 -15.12
C THR A 331 4.61 22.68 -16.32
N ARG A 332 4.18 22.35 -17.53
CA ARG A 332 4.57 23.10 -18.74
C ARG A 332 4.06 24.55 -18.73
N LYS A 333 2.95 24.82 -18.07
CA LYS A 333 2.45 26.19 -17.83
C LYS A 333 3.20 26.95 -16.71
N GLY A 334 4.29 26.38 -16.18
CA GLY A 334 5.11 27.02 -15.14
C GLY A 334 4.51 26.95 -13.74
N ARG A 335 3.44 26.15 -13.51
CA ARG A 335 2.83 26.05 -12.19
C ARG A 335 3.69 25.21 -11.25
N ALA A 336 4.16 25.82 -10.16
CA ALA A 336 4.93 25.15 -9.13
C ALA A 336 4.10 24.12 -8.34
N ASP A 337 2.79 24.29 -8.28
CA ASP A 337 1.83 23.48 -7.53
C ASP A 337 1.15 22.39 -8.38
N ALA A 338 1.65 22.10 -9.59
CA ALA A 338 1.04 21.20 -10.56
C ALA A 338 0.65 19.83 -10.00
N ALA A 339 1.53 19.19 -9.21
CA ALA A 339 1.27 17.88 -8.62
C ALA A 339 0.10 17.91 -7.63
N LEU A 340 0.08 18.90 -6.73
CA LEU A 340 -0.99 19.04 -5.74
C LEU A 340 -2.31 19.45 -6.39
N LEU A 341 -2.27 20.30 -7.42
CA LEU A 341 -3.45 20.69 -8.20
C LEU A 341 -4.08 19.49 -8.93
N THR A 342 -3.27 18.64 -9.54
CA THR A 342 -3.74 17.40 -10.17
C THR A 342 -4.45 16.49 -9.16
N HIS A 343 -3.91 16.38 -7.95
CA HIS A 343 -4.55 15.64 -6.87
C HIS A 343 -5.89 16.27 -6.45
N ILE A 344 -5.99 17.61 -6.39
CA ILE A 344 -7.23 18.34 -6.10
C ILE A 344 -8.31 18.03 -7.17
N ILE A 345 -7.93 18.05 -8.45
CA ILE A 345 -8.85 17.71 -9.55
C ILE A 345 -9.36 16.28 -9.40
N ALA A 346 -8.47 15.33 -9.10
CA ALA A 346 -8.86 13.94 -8.87
C ALA A 346 -9.83 13.81 -7.69
N ARG A 347 -9.59 14.51 -6.59
CA ARG A 347 -10.48 14.57 -5.43
C ARG A 347 -11.86 15.11 -5.79
N PHE A 348 -11.91 16.19 -6.55
CA PHE A 348 -13.17 16.77 -7.00
C PHE A 348 -13.99 15.78 -7.83
N VAL A 349 -13.35 15.06 -8.77
CA VAL A 349 -13.98 13.98 -9.55
C VAL A 349 -14.51 12.88 -8.62
N GLY A 350 -13.71 12.47 -7.63
CA GLY A 350 -14.09 11.43 -6.67
C GLY A 350 -15.24 11.79 -5.73
N LEU A 351 -15.54 13.10 -5.54
CA LEU A 351 -16.67 13.52 -4.69
C LEU A 351 -18.01 13.00 -5.18
N GLY A 352 -18.20 12.80 -6.50
CA GLY A 352 -19.42 12.22 -7.05
C GLY A 352 -19.76 10.86 -6.46
N ALA A 353 -18.74 10.09 -6.03
CA ALA A 353 -18.94 8.77 -5.44
C ALA A 353 -19.74 8.78 -4.12
N MET A 354 -19.75 9.90 -3.38
CA MET A 354 -20.51 10.01 -2.13
C MET A 354 -22.01 9.78 -2.35
N PHE A 355 -22.55 10.20 -3.51
CA PHE A 355 -23.95 10.02 -3.84
C PHE A 355 -24.30 8.60 -4.30
N GLY A 356 -23.29 7.75 -4.60
CA GLY A 356 -23.52 6.39 -5.10
C GLY A 356 -24.40 5.56 -4.17
N ALA A 357 -24.19 5.65 -2.86
CA ALA A 357 -24.99 4.93 -1.88
C ALA A 357 -26.46 5.40 -1.79
N LEU A 358 -26.77 6.62 -2.23
CA LEU A 358 -28.12 7.19 -2.20
C LEU A 358 -28.94 6.87 -3.46
N MET A 359 -28.29 6.45 -4.56
CA MET A 359 -28.95 6.19 -5.83
C MET A 359 -29.99 5.06 -5.72
N PRO A 360 -31.20 5.25 -6.27
CA PRO A 360 -32.21 4.20 -6.34
C PRO A 360 -31.91 3.15 -7.41
N ASN A 361 -31.21 3.54 -8.48
CA ASN A 361 -30.84 2.67 -9.58
C ASN A 361 -29.47 2.03 -9.33
N PRO A 362 -29.33 0.67 -9.40
CA PRO A 362 -28.08 -0.01 -9.15
C PRO A 362 -26.96 0.36 -10.13
N TRP A 363 -27.28 0.64 -11.39
CA TRP A 363 -26.30 1.04 -12.40
C TRP A 363 -25.75 2.44 -12.13
N ALA A 364 -26.63 3.38 -11.73
CA ALA A 364 -26.21 4.71 -11.33
C ALA A 364 -25.35 4.67 -10.06
N ALA A 365 -25.73 3.85 -9.08
CA ALA A 365 -24.94 3.60 -7.89
C ALA A 365 -23.54 3.07 -8.26
N TRP A 366 -23.47 2.03 -9.07
CA TRP A 366 -22.22 1.43 -9.51
C TRP A 366 -21.35 2.42 -10.31
N ALA A 367 -21.93 3.16 -11.23
CA ALA A 367 -21.22 4.18 -12.01
C ALA A 367 -20.58 5.26 -11.12
N LEU A 368 -21.28 5.71 -10.08
CA LEU A 368 -20.75 6.69 -9.13
C LEU A 368 -19.66 6.09 -8.24
N PHE A 369 -19.78 4.84 -7.78
CA PHE A 369 -18.68 4.17 -7.07
C PHE A 369 -17.44 4.00 -7.95
N THR A 370 -17.60 3.78 -9.26
CA THR A 370 -16.47 3.66 -10.18
C THR A 370 -15.70 4.99 -10.36
N LEU A 371 -16.36 6.15 -10.16
CA LEU A 371 -15.67 7.44 -10.13
C LEU A 371 -14.63 7.52 -9.00
N MET A 372 -14.88 6.88 -7.86
CA MET A 372 -13.90 6.80 -6.78
C MET A 372 -12.67 6.01 -7.23
N ILE A 373 -12.86 4.86 -7.86
CA ILE A 373 -11.76 4.02 -8.38
C ILE A 373 -10.96 4.79 -9.44
N PHE A 374 -11.64 5.45 -10.37
CA PHE A 374 -11.01 6.30 -11.38
C PHE A 374 -10.21 7.44 -10.76
N SER A 375 -10.76 8.11 -9.73
CA SER A 375 -10.08 9.23 -9.05
C SER A 375 -8.82 8.80 -8.30
N ILE A 376 -8.77 7.56 -7.80
CA ILE A 376 -7.56 6.98 -7.19
C ILE A 376 -6.46 6.85 -8.25
N GLY A 377 -6.78 6.35 -9.44
CA GLY A 377 -5.85 6.31 -10.57
C GLY A 377 -5.35 7.70 -10.96
N LEU A 378 -6.28 8.65 -11.13
CA LEU A 378 -5.98 10.02 -11.54
C LEU A 378 -5.07 10.77 -10.55
N GLY A 379 -5.29 10.64 -9.26
CA GLY A 379 -4.67 11.49 -8.24
C GLY A 379 -3.63 10.82 -7.36
N GLY A 380 -3.60 9.49 -7.27
CA GLY A 380 -2.72 8.76 -6.36
C GLY A 380 -1.23 9.03 -6.60
N PRO A 381 -0.71 8.86 -7.82
CA PRO A 381 0.69 9.15 -8.11
C PRO A 381 1.06 10.61 -7.88
N SER A 382 0.17 11.55 -8.21
CA SER A 382 0.39 12.98 -8.04
C SER A 382 0.44 13.38 -6.57
N GLN A 383 -0.34 12.73 -5.70
CA GLN A 383 -0.26 12.95 -4.25
C GLN A 383 1.10 12.53 -3.70
N ASN A 384 1.56 11.32 -4.03
CA ASN A 384 2.88 10.84 -3.57
C ASN A 384 4.02 11.73 -4.13
N ALA A 385 3.95 12.10 -5.40
CA ALA A 385 4.91 13.02 -6.02
C ALA A 385 4.93 14.38 -5.31
N ALA A 386 3.78 14.93 -4.93
CA ALA A 386 3.71 16.18 -4.20
C ALA A 386 4.47 16.15 -2.87
N PHE A 387 4.38 15.04 -2.10
CA PHE A 387 5.19 14.86 -0.89
C PHE A 387 6.69 14.84 -1.18
N GLN A 388 7.10 14.17 -2.25
CA GLN A 388 8.52 14.02 -2.59
C GLN A 388 9.15 15.31 -3.12
N ILE A 389 8.38 16.13 -3.86
CA ILE A 389 8.86 17.40 -4.44
C ILE A 389 9.28 18.39 -3.33
N VAL A 390 8.51 18.49 -2.25
CA VAL A 390 8.79 19.41 -1.14
C VAL A 390 9.68 18.82 -0.04
N THR A 391 10.23 17.62 -0.28
CA THR A 391 11.05 16.91 0.70
C THR A 391 12.49 16.82 0.22
N PRO A 392 13.50 17.21 1.04
CA PRO A 392 14.92 17.01 0.75
C PRO A 392 15.23 15.55 0.43
N THR A 393 16.20 15.34 -0.46
CA THR A 393 16.55 14.01 -0.98
C THR A 393 16.84 13.00 0.13
N GLU A 394 17.48 13.43 1.22
CA GLU A 394 17.86 12.60 2.37
C GLU A 394 16.65 12.13 3.20
N LEU A 395 15.54 12.86 3.12
CA LEU A 395 14.32 12.57 3.88
C LEU A 395 13.21 11.93 3.04
N ARG A 396 13.34 11.86 1.69
CA ARG A 396 12.29 11.33 0.79
C ARG A 396 11.81 9.94 1.17
N GLY A 397 12.74 9.04 1.49
CA GLY A 397 12.39 7.68 1.92
C GLY A 397 11.59 7.64 3.21
N LYS A 398 11.97 8.44 4.21
CA LYS A 398 11.28 8.55 5.50
C LYS A 398 9.89 9.19 5.33
N MET A 399 9.78 10.20 4.46
CA MET A 399 8.51 10.86 4.15
C MET A 399 7.53 9.91 3.45
N THR A 400 8.02 9.13 2.48
CA THR A 400 7.21 8.09 1.81
C THR A 400 6.74 7.04 2.81
N ALA A 401 7.59 6.62 3.74
CA ALA A 401 7.22 5.66 4.77
C ALA A 401 6.14 6.23 5.72
N LEU A 402 6.25 7.51 6.14
CA LEU A 402 5.21 8.18 6.94
C LEU A 402 3.88 8.29 6.17
N TYR A 403 3.94 8.61 4.88
CA TYR A 403 2.77 8.64 4.00
C TYR A 403 2.07 7.29 3.95
N LEU A 404 2.83 6.22 3.67
CA LEU A 404 2.29 4.85 3.57
C LEU A 404 1.79 4.33 4.92
N PHE A 405 2.50 4.64 6.01
CA PHE A 405 2.07 4.32 7.38
C PHE A 405 0.71 4.96 7.69
N MET A 406 0.56 6.25 7.44
CA MET A 406 -0.70 6.95 7.69
C MET A 406 -1.83 6.40 6.82
N TYR A 407 -1.57 6.16 5.53
CA TYR A 407 -2.55 5.55 4.63
C TYR A 407 -2.97 4.15 5.10
N SER A 408 -2.02 3.31 5.53
CA SER A 408 -2.31 1.95 5.99
C SER A 408 -3.11 1.96 7.31
N VAL A 409 -2.65 2.71 8.31
CA VAL A 409 -3.35 2.75 9.61
C VAL A 409 -4.74 3.36 9.46
N VAL A 410 -4.85 4.50 8.82
CA VAL A 410 -6.12 5.24 8.76
C VAL A 410 -7.05 4.67 7.70
N GLY A 411 -6.54 4.46 6.48
CA GLY A 411 -7.35 4.03 5.34
C GLY A 411 -7.69 2.55 5.36
N VAL A 412 -6.72 1.69 5.70
CA VAL A 412 -6.93 0.25 5.67
C VAL A 412 -7.47 -0.27 6.99
N ALA A 413 -6.88 0.15 8.15
CA ALA A 413 -7.30 -0.38 9.43
C ALA A 413 -8.56 0.30 9.98
N PHE A 414 -8.61 1.63 10.04
CA PHE A 414 -9.69 2.34 10.73
C PHE A 414 -10.87 2.77 9.84
N ALA A 415 -10.69 3.04 8.56
CA ALA A 415 -11.79 3.50 7.72
C ALA A 415 -12.97 2.50 7.61
N PRO A 416 -12.75 1.19 7.42
CA PRO A 416 -13.83 0.21 7.49
C PRO A 416 -14.54 0.22 8.84
N VAL A 417 -13.78 0.37 9.94
CA VAL A 417 -14.31 0.35 11.30
C VAL A 417 -15.27 1.52 11.55
N ILE A 418 -14.93 2.71 11.05
CA ILE A 418 -15.83 3.87 11.13
C ILE A 418 -17.14 3.58 10.40
N THR A 419 -17.09 3.03 9.19
CA THR A 419 -18.27 2.69 8.42
C THR A 419 -19.10 1.60 9.13
N GLY A 420 -18.46 0.55 9.64
CA GLY A 420 -19.12 -0.52 10.38
C GLY A 420 -19.74 -0.03 11.72
N PHE A 421 -19.03 0.84 12.45
CA PHE A 421 -19.54 1.47 13.67
C PHE A 421 -20.80 2.31 13.40
N ILE A 422 -20.74 3.16 12.38
CA ILE A 422 -21.91 3.99 11.99
C ILE A 422 -23.07 3.08 11.60
N SER A 423 -22.80 2.00 10.82
CA SER A 423 -23.84 1.06 10.38
C SER A 423 -24.52 0.36 11.55
N THR A 424 -23.74 -0.17 12.50
CA THR A 424 -24.30 -0.98 13.58
C THR A 424 -24.93 -0.14 14.69
N TYR A 425 -24.27 0.97 15.08
CA TYR A 425 -24.66 1.69 16.31
C TYR A 425 -25.39 3.02 16.08
N LEU A 426 -25.21 3.69 14.92
CA LEU A 426 -25.80 5.02 14.70
C LEU A 426 -27.03 4.99 13.80
N VAL A 427 -26.96 4.26 12.67
CA VAL A 427 -28.05 4.29 11.67
C VAL A 427 -28.81 2.97 11.55
N GLY A 428 -28.29 1.89 12.18
CA GLY A 428 -28.83 0.54 12.05
C GLY A 428 -28.39 -0.15 10.75
N GLU A 429 -28.15 -1.46 10.80
CA GLU A 429 -27.62 -2.25 9.68
C GLU A 429 -28.53 -2.30 8.45
N GLY A 430 -29.85 -2.08 8.65
CA GLY A 430 -30.81 -1.92 7.56
C GLY A 430 -30.61 -0.65 6.73
N ASN A 431 -29.86 0.34 7.25
CA ASN A 431 -29.61 1.62 6.60
C ASN A 431 -28.13 1.80 6.19
N LEU A 432 -27.49 0.73 5.72
CA LEU A 432 -26.08 0.73 5.29
C LEU A 432 -25.77 1.84 4.29
N LYS A 433 -26.76 2.29 3.46
CA LYS A 433 -26.58 3.43 2.56
C LYS A 433 -26.11 4.69 3.28
N MET A 434 -26.66 4.98 4.47
CA MET A 434 -26.27 6.15 5.25
C MET A 434 -24.91 5.95 5.93
N ALA A 435 -24.60 4.72 6.36
CA ALA A 435 -23.29 4.41 6.93
C ALA A 435 -22.14 4.56 5.92
N ILE A 436 -22.41 4.36 4.61
CA ILE A 436 -21.47 4.62 3.52
C ILE A 436 -21.46 6.10 3.15
N PHE A 437 -22.64 6.74 3.06
CA PHE A 437 -22.78 8.13 2.66
C PHE A 437 -22.13 9.11 3.65
N LEU A 438 -22.43 8.98 4.94
CA LEU A 438 -22.01 9.96 5.95
C LEU A 438 -20.49 10.16 6.02
N PRO A 439 -19.64 9.11 6.12
CA PRO A 439 -18.19 9.30 6.11
C PRO A 439 -17.68 9.93 4.82
N THR A 440 -18.19 9.49 3.67
CA THR A 440 -17.74 10.03 2.38
C THR A 440 -18.17 11.48 2.18
N ALA A 441 -19.38 11.85 2.62
CA ALA A 441 -19.94 13.20 2.53
C ALA A 441 -19.26 14.19 3.50
N ILE A 442 -18.79 13.71 4.65
CA ILE A 442 -18.10 14.56 5.63
C ILE A 442 -16.62 14.66 5.28
N PHE A 443 -15.94 13.51 5.15
CA PHE A 443 -14.49 13.49 5.00
C PHE A 443 -14.02 13.85 3.58
N GLY A 444 -14.80 13.54 2.55
CA GLY A 444 -14.46 13.88 1.16
C GLY A 444 -14.30 15.40 0.95
N PRO A 445 -15.38 16.19 1.11
CA PRO A 445 -15.31 17.65 0.98
C PRO A 445 -14.33 18.30 1.96
N THR A 446 -14.29 17.84 3.22
CA THR A 446 -13.35 18.36 4.22
C THR A 446 -11.91 18.19 3.79
N SER A 447 -11.54 17.00 3.28
CA SER A 447 -10.19 16.75 2.78
C SER A 447 -9.85 17.61 1.57
N LEU A 448 -10.82 17.86 0.67
CA LEU A 448 -10.64 18.75 -0.47
C LEU A 448 -10.37 20.18 -0.03
N VAL A 449 -11.15 20.71 0.93
CA VAL A 449 -10.94 22.05 1.48
C VAL A 449 -9.55 22.15 2.12
N ILE A 450 -9.14 21.17 2.93
CA ILE A 450 -7.82 21.16 3.55
C ILE A 450 -6.71 21.16 2.48
N THR A 451 -6.86 20.38 1.40
CA THR A 451 -5.88 20.35 0.30
C THR A 451 -5.81 21.72 -0.41
N LEU A 452 -6.95 22.35 -0.65
CA LEU A 452 -7.03 23.69 -1.26
C LEU A 452 -6.33 24.76 -0.40
N LEU A 453 -6.49 24.71 0.92
CA LEU A 453 -5.79 25.60 1.85
C LEU A 453 -4.26 25.41 1.79
N GLY A 454 -3.82 24.17 1.51
CA GLY A 454 -2.41 23.84 1.35
C GLY A 454 -1.78 24.27 0.01
N LEU A 455 -2.57 24.63 -1.00
CA LEU A 455 -2.08 24.85 -2.38
C LEU A 455 -1.09 26.02 -2.45
N LYS A 456 -1.44 27.17 -1.86
CA LYS A 456 -0.56 28.36 -1.86
C LYS A 456 0.75 28.14 -1.08
N PRO A 457 0.73 27.62 0.18
CA PRO A 457 1.96 27.31 0.90
C PRO A 457 2.84 26.31 0.16
N TYR A 458 2.25 25.29 -0.46
CA TYR A 458 2.96 24.29 -1.25
C TYR A 458 3.68 24.91 -2.46
N GLY A 459 2.97 25.70 -3.27
CA GLY A 459 3.55 26.37 -4.44
C GLY A 459 4.76 27.25 -4.07
N ARG A 460 4.63 28.06 -3.00
CA ARG A 460 5.74 28.89 -2.49
C ARG A 460 6.96 28.08 -2.06
N GLU A 461 6.73 26.94 -1.42
CA GLU A 461 7.83 26.07 -0.99
C GLU A 461 8.54 25.43 -2.17
N VAL A 462 7.80 24.99 -3.20
CA VAL A 462 8.41 24.47 -4.44
C VAL A 462 9.24 25.54 -5.15
N GLU A 463 8.76 26.78 -5.24
CA GLU A 463 9.51 27.91 -5.81
C GLU A 463 10.76 28.21 -5.01
N ARG A 464 10.68 28.20 -3.67
CA ARG A 464 11.83 28.38 -2.76
C ARG A 464 12.90 27.32 -2.99
N LEU A 465 12.49 26.05 -3.11
CA LEU A 465 13.43 24.94 -3.34
C LEU A 465 14.10 25.05 -4.72
N LYS A 466 13.34 25.39 -5.77
CA LYS A 466 13.90 25.63 -7.10
C LYS A 466 14.92 26.79 -7.12
N ALA A 467 14.65 27.87 -6.38
CA ALA A 467 15.57 28.98 -6.28
C ALA A 467 16.89 28.60 -5.56
N LEU A 468 16.81 27.74 -4.55
CA LEU A 468 17.99 27.21 -3.86
C LEU A 468 18.83 26.29 -4.78
N GLU A 469 18.19 25.43 -5.56
CA GLU A 469 18.87 24.57 -6.54
C GLU A 469 19.54 25.38 -7.64
N ALA A 470 18.91 26.46 -8.13
CA ALA A 470 19.47 27.37 -9.15
C ALA A 470 20.60 28.24 -8.62
N GLY A 471 20.59 28.58 -7.33
CA GLY A 471 21.67 29.36 -6.70
C GLY A 471 22.85 28.52 -6.22
N ALA A 472 22.72 27.19 -6.20
CA ALA A 472 23.78 26.25 -5.86
C ALA A 472 24.52 25.68 -7.09
N ALA A 473 24.04 25.99 -8.31
CA ALA A 473 24.66 25.66 -9.58
C ALA A 473 25.45 26.85 -10.12
#